data_f0bfcce184df4d49e09a3d51aff43e53
#
_entry.id   f0bfcce184df4d49e09a3d51aff43e53
#
_cell.length_a   1.000
_cell.length_b   1.000
_cell.length_c   1.000
_cell.angle_alpha   90.00
_cell.angle_beta   90.00
_cell.angle_gamma   90.00
#
_symmetry.space_group_name_H-M   'P 1'
#
loop_
_entity.id
_entity.type
_entity.pdbx_description
1 polymer ?
#
loop_
_entity_poly.entity_id
_entity_poly.type
_entity_poly.pdbx_seq_one_letter_code
_entity_poly.pdbx_strand_id
1 'polypeptide(L)'
;MSRKDHRGNSELRSISIKKDINIHAEGSVEVSFGNTKVICNASIENNVPRWMKNHDNGWVTAEYGMLPRSTNERMGREAARGKQSGRTQEIQRLIGRSLRQSVNLKYLKGKTIHVDCDVIQADGGTRTASITGGCVALFQAIKNHHDDQRAIRSYVAAVSLGVLNNHCLLYTSDAADE
;
A
#
# COMPACT_ATOMS: atom_id res chain seq x y z
N MET A 1 -21.25 -21.55 -7.95
CA MET A 1 -20.76 -21.55 -6.54
C MET A 1 -21.07 -20.20 -5.97
N SER A 2 -21.84 -20.09 -4.89
CA SER A 2 -22.04 -18.80 -4.22
C SER A 2 -20.83 -18.51 -3.34
N ARG A 3 -20.31 -17.29 -3.38
CA ARG A 3 -19.28 -16.83 -2.45
C ARG A 3 -19.83 -16.83 -1.02
N LYS A 4 -18.96 -17.02 -0.02
CA LYS A 4 -19.35 -16.99 1.41
C LYS A 4 -20.05 -15.68 1.80
N ASP A 5 -19.78 -14.59 1.11
CA ASP A 5 -20.31 -13.25 1.32
C ASP A 5 -21.44 -12.87 0.33
N HIS A 6 -21.93 -13.81 -0.44
CA HIS A 6 -23.02 -13.67 -1.43
C HIS A 6 -22.78 -12.63 -2.56
N ARG A 7 -21.57 -12.07 -2.70
CA ARG A 7 -21.27 -11.12 -3.78
C ARG A 7 -21.25 -11.76 -5.17
N GLY A 8 -21.67 -11.00 -6.17
CA GLY A 8 -21.54 -11.37 -7.56
C GLY A 8 -20.08 -11.44 -8.04
N ASN A 9 -19.82 -12.05 -9.21
CA ASN A 9 -18.46 -12.28 -9.71
C ASN A 9 -17.66 -10.99 -9.94
N SER A 10 -18.32 -9.92 -10.37
CA SER A 10 -17.75 -8.60 -10.65
C SER A 10 -17.97 -7.59 -9.52
N GLU A 11 -18.43 -8.03 -8.37
CA GLU A 11 -18.72 -7.17 -7.24
C GLU A 11 -17.52 -7.04 -6.30
N LEU A 12 -17.10 -5.80 -6.02
CA LEU A 12 -16.05 -5.49 -5.04
C LEU A 12 -16.61 -5.62 -3.60
N ARG A 13 -15.73 -5.83 -2.64
CA ARG A 13 -16.03 -5.57 -1.22
C ARG A 13 -16.31 -4.08 -1.04
N SER A 14 -17.01 -3.71 0.04
CA SER A 14 -17.13 -2.31 0.43
C SER A 14 -15.74 -1.70 0.64
N ILE A 15 -15.51 -0.55 0.04
CA ILE A 15 -14.25 0.19 0.15
C ILE A 15 -14.49 1.44 0.96
N SER A 16 -13.62 1.67 1.96
CA SER A 16 -13.62 2.91 2.74
C SER A 16 -12.19 3.42 2.86
N ILE A 17 -12.02 4.74 2.71
CA ILE A 17 -10.74 5.43 2.89
C ILE A 17 -10.96 6.61 3.81
N LYS A 18 -10.34 6.56 5.00
CA LYS A 18 -10.35 7.64 5.97
C LYS A 18 -9.00 8.33 5.93
N LYS A 19 -8.98 9.63 5.75
CA LYS A 19 -7.76 10.46 5.71
C LYS A 19 -7.46 11.06 7.09
N ASP A 20 -6.24 11.56 7.22
CA ASP A 20 -5.79 12.34 8.39
C ASP A 20 -5.87 11.56 9.70
N ILE A 21 -5.50 10.28 9.66
CA ILE A 21 -5.53 9.40 10.84
C ILE A 21 -4.29 9.50 11.73
N ASN A 22 -3.20 10.08 11.22
CA ASN A 22 -1.94 10.30 11.94
C ASN A 22 -1.51 11.75 11.74
N ILE A 23 -1.38 12.48 12.84
CA ILE A 23 -1.03 13.92 12.84
C ILE A 23 0.45 14.20 12.53
N HIS A 24 1.31 13.19 12.55
CA HIS A 24 2.75 13.34 12.35
C HIS A 24 3.19 13.05 10.91
N ALA A 25 2.38 12.31 10.14
CA ALA A 25 2.70 11.97 8.76
C ALA A 25 2.19 13.06 7.81
N GLU A 26 2.95 13.39 6.76
CA GLU A 26 2.56 14.36 5.74
C GLU A 26 1.34 13.88 4.94
N GLY A 27 1.11 12.57 4.88
CA GLY A 27 -0.12 11.98 4.36
C GLY A 27 -0.44 10.71 5.11
N SER A 28 -1.70 10.53 5.53
CA SER A 28 -2.08 9.34 6.29
C SER A 28 -3.51 8.91 6.00
N VAL A 29 -3.70 7.61 5.79
CA VAL A 29 -5.02 7.03 5.54
C VAL A 29 -5.19 5.68 6.21
N GLU A 30 -6.43 5.38 6.64
CA GLU A 30 -6.89 4.02 6.86
C GLU A 30 -7.69 3.59 5.64
N VAL A 31 -7.24 2.56 4.96
CA VAL A 31 -7.98 1.93 3.87
C VAL A 31 -8.60 0.62 4.35
N SER A 32 -9.87 0.41 4.01
CA SER A 32 -10.59 -0.82 4.31
C SER A 32 -11.18 -1.43 3.04
N PHE A 33 -10.91 -2.72 2.82
CA PHE A 33 -11.54 -3.54 1.78
C PHE A 33 -12.32 -4.65 2.48
N GLY A 34 -13.61 -4.40 2.75
CA GLY A 34 -14.38 -5.26 3.66
C GLY A 34 -13.74 -5.28 5.04
N ASN A 35 -13.37 -6.47 5.52
CA ASN A 35 -12.72 -6.64 6.83
C ASN A 35 -11.20 -6.40 6.79
N THR A 36 -10.57 -6.35 5.62
CA THR A 36 -9.15 -6.01 5.54
C THR A 36 -8.95 -4.53 5.80
N LYS A 37 -8.07 -4.19 6.74
CA LYS A 37 -7.75 -2.82 7.14
C LYS A 37 -6.25 -2.61 7.17
N VAL A 38 -5.81 -1.54 6.50
CA VAL A 38 -4.39 -1.15 6.43
C VAL A 38 -4.28 0.35 6.73
N ILE A 39 -3.31 0.69 7.58
CA ILE A 39 -2.87 2.07 7.77
C ILE A 39 -1.74 2.35 6.80
N CYS A 40 -1.83 3.43 6.04
CA CYS A 40 -0.79 3.87 5.14
C CYS A 40 -0.37 5.29 5.52
N ASN A 41 0.91 5.46 5.88
CA ASN A 41 1.51 6.75 6.18
C ASN A 41 2.55 7.11 5.13
N ALA A 42 2.57 8.36 4.68
CA ALA A 42 3.58 8.86 3.75
C ALA A 42 4.38 9.96 4.45
N SER A 43 5.71 9.79 4.48
CA SER A 43 6.65 10.72 5.08
C SER A 43 7.62 11.27 4.04
N ILE A 44 7.85 12.59 4.02
CA ILE A 44 8.73 13.27 3.07
C ILE A 44 10.06 13.59 3.73
N GLU A 45 11.14 13.03 3.21
CA GLU A 45 12.50 13.35 3.62
C GLU A 45 13.21 14.21 2.57
N ASN A 46 13.96 15.23 3.01
CA ASN A 46 14.76 16.12 2.14
C ASN A 46 16.14 15.51 1.81
N ASN A 47 16.17 14.24 1.49
CA ASN A 47 17.36 13.51 1.06
C ASN A 47 16.99 12.44 0.04
N VAL A 48 17.97 11.93 -0.67
CA VAL A 48 17.80 10.77 -1.56
C VAL A 48 18.75 9.65 -1.15
N PRO A 49 18.44 8.39 -1.44
CA PRO A 49 19.33 7.27 -1.19
C PRO A 49 20.72 7.50 -1.81
N ARG A 50 21.77 6.96 -1.19
CA ARG A 50 23.17 7.18 -1.61
C ARG A 50 23.42 6.87 -3.09
N TRP A 51 22.78 5.86 -3.63
CA TRP A 51 22.88 5.46 -5.03
C TRP A 51 22.16 6.41 -6.00
N MET A 52 21.28 7.30 -5.49
CA MET A 52 20.56 8.31 -6.26
C MET A 52 21.23 9.69 -6.24
N LYS A 53 22.29 9.91 -5.44
CA LYS A 53 22.89 11.25 -5.22
C LYS A 53 23.31 11.97 -6.50
N ASN A 54 23.64 11.24 -7.57
CA ASN A 54 24.04 11.79 -8.86
C ASN A 54 22.89 11.87 -9.87
N HIS A 55 21.66 11.61 -9.46
CA HIS A 55 20.48 11.67 -10.32
C HIS A 55 19.63 12.90 -9.97
N ASP A 56 19.09 13.55 -10.99
CA ASP A 56 18.20 14.71 -10.85
C ASP A 56 16.75 14.31 -10.54
N ASN A 57 16.54 13.20 -9.86
CA ASN A 57 15.22 12.67 -9.50
C ASN A 57 15.09 12.52 -7.99
N GLY A 58 13.86 12.55 -7.49
CA GLY A 58 13.54 12.03 -6.17
C GLY A 58 13.25 10.54 -6.19
N TRP A 59 12.82 10.01 -5.06
CA TRP A 59 12.50 8.61 -4.90
C TRP A 59 11.22 8.39 -4.11
N VAL A 60 10.53 7.28 -4.40
CA VAL A 60 9.41 6.77 -3.60
C VAL A 60 9.72 5.33 -3.25
N THR A 61 9.66 5.01 -1.99
CA THR A 61 9.82 3.65 -1.46
C THR A 61 8.65 3.29 -0.56
N ALA A 62 8.48 2.00 -0.30
CA ALA A 62 7.43 1.54 0.58
C ALA A 62 7.96 0.47 1.54
N GLU A 63 7.44 0.49 2.74
CA GLU A 63 7.57 -0.58 3.72
C GLU A 63 6.19 -1.23 3.95
N TYR A 64 6.21 -2.49 4.36
CA TYR A 64 5.01 -3.26 4.62
C TYR A 64 5.21 -4.12 5.85
N GLY A 65 4.22 -4.13 6.71
CA GLY A 65 4.21 -4.96 7.89
C GLY A 65 2.82 -5.42 8.27
N MET A 66 2.77 -6.53 9.02
CA MET A 66 1.53 -7.04 9.60
C MET A 66 1.64 -7.01 11.12
N LEU A 67 0.63 -6.45 11.77
CA LEU A 67 0.58 -6.51 13.24
C LEU A 67 0.39 -7.95 13.72
N PRO A 68 0.93 -8.32 14.89
CA PRO A 68 0.88 -9.70 15.38
C PRO A 68 -0.52 -10.33 15.43
N ARG A 69 -1.55 -9.54 15.65
CA ARG A 69 -2.96 -9.98 15.68
C ARG A 69 -3.79 -9.49 14.52
N SER A 70 -3.15 -9.15 13.41
CA SER A 70 -3.86 -8.85 12.16
C SER A 70 -4.53 -10.09 11.55
N THR A 71 -4.10 -11.28 11.90
CA THR A 71 -4.62 -12.58 11.45
C THR A 71 -5.33 -13.33 12.58
N ASN A 72 -6.03 -14.42 12.23
CA ASN A 72 -6.77 -15.28 13.16
C ASN A 72 -5.87 -15.82 14.28
N GLU A 73 -4.63 -16.17 13.95
CA GLU A 73 -3.63 -16.57 14.91
C GLU A 73 -2.58 -15.47 15.10
N ARG A 74 -1.98 -15.43 16.30
CA ARG A 74 -0.93 -14.47 16.60
C ARG A 74 0.36 -14.84 15.89
N MET A 75 0.84 -13.94 15.03
CA MET A 75 2.17 -14.03 14.42
C MET A 75 3.23 -13.35 15.29
N GLY A 76 4.47 -13.82 15.23
CA GLY A 76 5.60 -13.11 15.84
C GLY A 76 5.95 -11.85 15.06
N ARG A 77 6.39 -10.79 15.75
CA ARG A 77 6.91 -9.58 15.10
C ARG A 77 8.20 -9.90 14.33
N GLU A 78 8.28 -9.51 13.07
CA GLU A 78 9.48 -9.70 12.25
C GLU A 78 10.69 -8.95 12.84
N ALA A 79 10.48 -7.75 13.37
CA ALA A 79 11.51 -6.96 14.05
C ALA A 79 12.17 -7.74 15.22
N ALA A 80 11.40 -8.53 15.96
CA ALA A 80 11.93 -9.36 17.04
C ALA A 80 12.79 -10.55 16.54
N ARG A 81 12.65 -10.92 15.26
CA ARG A 81 13.45 -11.97 14.61
C ARG A 81 14.72 -11.45 13.96
N GLY A 82 14.91 -10.12 13.93
CA GLY A 82 16.06 -9.46 13.32
C GLY A 82 16.10 -9.47 11.79
N LYS A 83 15.09 -10.05 11.14
CA LYS A 83 14.96 -10.04 9.66
C LYS A 83 13.52 -10.11 9.20
N GLN A 84 13.26 -9.46 8.08
CA GLN A 84 11.98 -9.56 7.37
C GLN A 84 11.91 -10.87 6.57
N SER A 85 10.70 -11.39 6.41
CA SER A 85 10.44 -12.53 5.52
C SER A 85 10.63 -12.15 4.05
N GLY A 86 10.90 -13.13 3.20
CA GLY A 86 10.95 -12.92 1.75
C GLY A 86 9.63 -12.39 1.19
N ARG A 87 8.50 -12.83 1.77
CA ARG A 87 7.16 -12.34 1.43
C ARG A 87 7.01 -10.85 1.73
N THR A 88 7.38 -10.40 2.92
CA THR A 88 7.34 -8.98 3.31
C THR A 88 8.16 -8.13 2.35
N GLN A 89 9.38 -8.54 2.03
CA GLN A 89 10.26 -7.84 1.08
C GLN A 89 9.68 -7.80 -0.34
N GLU A 90 9.05 -8.88 -0.81
CA GLU A 90 8.39 -8.94 -2.11
C GLU A 90 7.25 -7.93 -2.18
N ILE A 91 6.40 -7.88 -1.12
CA ILE A 91 5.25 -6.96 -1.06
C ILE A 91 5.72 -5.51 -1.01
N GLN A 92 6.73 -5.17 -0.21
CA GLN A 92 7.34 -3.83 -0.18
C GLN A 92 7.78 -3.37 -1.56
N ARG A 93 8.49 -4.25 -2.29
CA ARG A 93 8.94 -3.96 -3.65
C ARG A 93 7.80 -3.78 -4.64
N LEU A 94 6.72 -4.57 -4.49
CA LEU A 94 5.52 -4.46 -5.31
C LEU A 94 4.84 -3.12 -5.08
N ILE A 95 4.58 -2.74 -3.81
CA ILE A 95 3.95 -1.46 -3.45
C ILE A 95 4.81 -0.30 -3.98
N GLY A 96 6.09 -0.25 -3.63
CA GLY A 96 6.97 0.83 -4.05
C GLY A 96 7.05 0.98 -5.57
N ARG A 97 7.07 -0.13 -6.32
CA ARG A 97 7.07 -0.11 -7.78
C ARG A 97 5.77 0.44 -8.36
N SER A 98 4.64 0.06 -7.78
CA SER A 98 3.31 0.55 -8.18
C SER A 98 3.19 2.06 -7.90
N LEU A 99 3.59 2.51 -6.72
CA LEU A 99 3.53 3.92 -6.33
C LEU A 99 4.43 4.82 -7.21
N ARG A 100 5.62 4.34 -7.62
CA ARG A 100 6.47 5.10 -8.54
C ARG A 100 5.83 5.35 -9.91
N GLN A 101 4.87 4.55 -10.35
CA GLN A 101 4.13 4.81 -11.58
C GLN A 101 3.11 5.94 -11.43
N SER A 102 2.67 6.23 -10.20
CA SER A 102 1.68 7.27 -9.91
C SER A 102 2.28 8.68 -9.87
N VAL A 103 3.61 8.80 -9.84
CA VAL A 103 4.33 10.08 -9.69
C VAL A 103 5.37 10.29 -10.78
N ASN A 104 5.72 11.55 -11.00
CA ASN A 104 6.86 11.94 -11.82
C ASN A 104 8.04 12.29 -10.91
N LEU A 105 8.98 11.37 -10.81
CA LEU A 105 10.13 11.48 -9.91
C LEU A 105 11.03 12.71 -10.17
N LYS A 106 11.01 13.28 -11.38
CA LYS A 106 11.77 14.51 -11.70
C LYS A 106 11.31 15.69 -10.86
N TYR A 107 10.01 15.78 -10.56
CA TYR A 107 9.46 16.86 -9.75
C TYR A 107 9.57 16.62 -8.24
N LEU A 108 10.11 15.47 -7.83
CA LEU A 108 10.47 15.15 -6.44
C LEU A 108 11.98 15.28 -6.18
N LYS A 109 12.72 16.00 -7.04
CA LYS A 109 14.17 16.14 -6.96
C LYS A 109 14.65 16.42 -5.54
N GLY A 110 15.65 15.66 -5.08
CA GLY A 110 16.26 15.82 -3.76
C GLY A 110 15.43 15.28 -2.59
N LYS A 111 14.26 14.69 -2.85
CA LYS A 111 13.36 14.17 -1.81
C LYS A 111 13.14 12.67 -1.96
N THR A 112 12.96 12.01 -0.83
CA THR A 112 12.44 10.64 -0.77
C THR A 112 11.09 10.66 -0.04
N ILE A 113 10.11 9.96 -0.59
CA ILE A 113 8.85 9.72 0.11
C ILE A 113 8.81 8.25 0.52
N HIS A 114 8.73 8.01 1.82
CA HIS A 114 8.53 6.70 2.42
C HIS A 114 7.04 6.48 2.62
N VAL A 115 6.53 5.33 2.18
CA VAL A 115 5.13 4.96 2.38
C VAL A 115 5.09 3.68 3.22
N ASP A 116 4.69 3.82 4.47
CA ASP A 116 4.59 2.73 5.43
C ASP A 116 3.17 2.16 5.41
N CYS A 117 3.05 0.86 5.19
CA CYS A 117 1.78 0.15 5.10
C CYS A 117 1.69 -0.90 6.21
N ASP A 118 0.91 -0.60 7.25
CA ASP A 118 0.72 -1.46 8.40
C ASP A 118 -0.65 -2.14 8.37
N VAL A 119 -0.65 -3.45 8.21
CA VAL A 119 -1.89 -4.25 8.22
C VAL A 119 -2.35 -4.44 9.67
N ILE A 120 -3.49 -3.85 10.01
CA ILE A 120 -4.11 -3.98 11.34
C ILE A 120 -5.10 -5.13 11.40
N GLN A 121 -5.73 -5.46 10.27
CA GLN A 121 -6.63 -6.61 10.13
C GLN A 121 -6.55 -7.17 8.72
N ALA A 122 -6.28 -8.47 8.59
CA ALA A 122 -6.15 -9.16 7.32
C ALA A 122 -7.32 -10.14 7.11
N ASP A 123 -8.01 -9.96 5.99
CA ASP A 123 -9.07 -10.83 5.50
C ASP A 123 -8.98 -10.92 3.96
N GLY A 124 -7.75 -11.17 3.48
CA GLY A 124 -7.39 -11.20 2.06
C GLY A 124 -7.24 -9.81 1.42
N GLY A 125 -6.41 -9.71 0.39
CA GLY A 125 -6.20 -8.47 -0.37
C GLY A 125 -5.39 -7.39 0.35
N THR A 126 -4.52 -7.74 1.29
CA THR A 126 -3.69 -6.76 1.99
C THR A 126 -2.74 -6.01 1.07
N ARG A 127 -2.17 -6.68 0.06
CA ARG A 127 -1.30 -6.07 -0.97
C ARG A 127 -2.03 -5.00 -1.77
N THR A 128 -3.24 -5.32 -2.23
CA THR A 128 -4.06 -4.42 -3.07
C THR A 128 -4.60 -3.24 -2.27
N ALA A 129 -4.99 -3.46 -1.01
CA ALA A 129 -5.36 -2.41 -0.09
C ALA A 129 -4.17 -1.47 0.20
N SER A 130 -2.97 -2.01 0.44
CA SER A 130 -1.75 -1.23 0.66
C SER A 130 -1.36 -0.37 -0.55
N ILE A 131 -1.46 -0.91 -1.78
CA ILE A 131 -1.19 -0.12 -3.00
C ILE A 131 -2.19 1.03 -3.14
N THR A 132 -3.48 0.74 -2.95
CA THR A 132 -4.54 1.74 -3.11
C THR A 132 -4.46 2.80 -2.01
N GLY A 133 -4.37 2.41 -0.74
CA GLY A 133 -4.24 3.33 0.38
C GLY A 133 -2.91 4.10 0.34
N GLY A 134 -1.81 3.42 0.02
CA GLY A 134 -0.50 4.05 -0.15
C GLY A 134 -0.48 5.12 -1.24
N CYS A 135 -1.20 4.93 -2.35
CA CYS A 135 -1.35 5.95 -3.38
C CYS A 135 -2.10 7.19 -2.87
N VAL A 136 -3.15 7.00 -2.05
CA VAL A 136 -3.89 8.13 -1.47
C VAL A 136 -3.03 8.88 -0.46
N ALA A 137 -2.31 8.17 0.45
CA ALA A 137 -1.40 8.77 1.41
C ALA A 137 -0.27 9.55 0.72
N LEU A 138 0.36 8.96 -0.31
CA LEU A 138 1.39 9.60 -1.13
C LEU A 138 0.89 10.90 -1.76
N PHE A 139 -0.30 10.89 -2.34
CA PHE A 139 -0.87 12.08 -2.97
C PHE A 139 -1.26 13.15 -1.96
N GLN A 140 -1.76 12.75 -0.79
CA GLN A 140 -2.03 13.67 0.30
C GLN A 140 -0.73 14.37 0.76
N ALA A 141 0.35 13.62 0.97
CA ALA A 141 1.65 14.17 1.33
C ALA A 141 2.16 15.17 0.28
N ILE A 142 2.11 14.81 -1.01
CA ILE A 142 2.53 15.71 -2.09
C ILE A 142 1.65 16.96 -2.14
N LYS A 143 0.33 16.82 -2.05
CA LYS A 143 -0.59 17.97 -2.15
C LYS A 143 -0.43 18.98 -1.02
N ASN A 144 -0.14 18.51 0.18
CA ASN A 144 -0.12 19.35 1.37
C ASN A 144 1.28 19.88 1.71
N HIS A 145 2.34 19.15 1.32
CA HIS A 145 3.69 19.40 1.80
C HIS A 145 4.77 19.47 0.70
N HIS A 146 4.37 19.43 -0.56
CA HIS A 146 5.29 19.58 -1.68
C HIS A 146 4.82 20.68 -2.63
N ASP A 147 5.74 21.61 -2.98
CA ASP A 147 5.40 22.82 -3.74
C ASP A 147 5.00 22.52 -5.20
N ASP A 148 5.58 21.48 -5.79
CA ASP A 148 5.37 21.16 -7.20
C ASP A 148 4.36 20.02 -7.40
N GLN A 149 3.13 20.37 -7.65
CA GLN A 149 2.02 19.43 -7.88
C GLN A 149 2.16 18.62 -9.17
N ARG A 150 3.08 18.97 -10.08
CA ARG A 150 3.41 18.17 -11.28
C ARG A 150 4.08 16.85 -10.92
N ALA A 151 4.48 16.69 -9.66
CA ALA A 151 4.92 15.41 -9.14
C ALA A 151 3.82 14.34 -9.19
N ILE A 152 2.54 14.71 -9.14
CA ILE A 152 1.41 13.79 -9.29
C ILE A 152 1.16 13.52 -10.78
N ARG A 153 1.16 12.25 -11.17
CA ARG A 153 0.94 11.81 -12.55
C ARG A 153 -0.46 11.22 -12.74
N SER A 154 -0.79 10.16 -12.02
CA SER A 154 -2.07 9.43 -12.16
C SER A 154 -2.31 8.56 -10.94
N TYR A 155 -3.57 8.32 -10.61
CA TYR A 155 -3.91 7.37 -9.55
C TYR A 155 -3.53 5.95 -9.94
N VAL A 156 -3.10 5.19 -8.93
CA VAL A 156 -2.89 3.75 -9.02
C VAL A 156 -3.75 3.08 -7.97
N ALA A 157 -4.55 2.12 -8.40
CA ALA A 157 -5.32 1.25 -7.53
C ALA A 157 -5.06 -0.20 -7.93
N ALA A 158 -5.25 -1.13 -7.01
CA ALA A 158 -5.03 -2.54 -7.25
C ALA A 158 -6.24 -3.37 -6.82
N VAL A 159 -6.51 -4.42 -7.59
CA VAL A 159 -7.53 -5.43 -7.29
C VAL A 159 -6.94 -6.82 -7.51
N SER A 160 -7.43 -7.80 -6.76
CA SER A 160 -7.08 -9.20 -6.97
C SER A 160 -8.15 -9.85 -7.86
N LEU A 161 -7.70 -10.60 -8.85
CA LEU A 161 -8.56 -11.35 -9.75
C LEU A 161 -8.21 -12.84 -9.69
N GLY A 162 -9.20 -13.69 -9.82
CA GLY A 162 -9.05 -15.13 -9.99
C GLY A 162 -9.91 -15.65 -11.10
N VAL A 163 -9.58 -16.81 -11.63
CA VAL A 163 -10.39 -17.52 -12.62
C VAL A 163 -10.87 -18.83 -12.02
N LEU A 164 -12.18 -19.02 -11.98
CA LEU A 164 -12.80 -20.25 -11.52
C LEU A 164 -13.85 -20.70 -12.56
N ASN A 165 -13.75 -21.94 -13.03
CA ASN A 165 -14.67 -22.51 -14.04
C ASN A 165 -14.87 -21.57 -15.24
N ASN A 166 -13.79 -21.04 -15.81
CA ASN A 166 -13.77 -20.09 -16.92
C ASN A 166 -14.47 -18.74 -16.66
N HIS A 167 -14.82 -18.42 -15.42
CA HIS A 167 -15.36 -17.14 -15.04
C HIS A 167 -14.31 -16.33 -14.28
N CYS A 168 -14.11 -15.07 -14.68
CA CYS A 168 -13.28 -14.12 -13.93
C CYS A 168 -14.04 -13.67 -12.69
N LEU A 169 -13.37 -13.75 -11.54
CA LEU A 169 -13.89 -13.31 -10.26
C LEU A 169 -13.02 -12.16 -9.74
N LEU A 170 -13.64 -11.08 -9.29
CA LEU A 170 -12.96 -10.13 -8.43
C LEU A 170 -12.67 -10.82 -7.10
N TYR A 171 -11.41 -11.19 -6.93
CA TYR A 171 -10.94 -12.01 -5.83
C TYR A 171 -10.54 -11.10 -4.67
N THR A 172 -10.92 -11.45 -3.47
CA THR A 172 -10.63 -10.63 -2.30
C THR A 172 -10.18 -11.44 -1.09
N SER A 173 -10.18 -12.75 -1.19
CA SER A 173 -9.48 -13.60 -0.24
C SER A 173 -8.25 -14.18 -0.93
N ASP A 174 -7.09 -14.07 -0.31
CA ASP A 174 -5.90 -14.76 -0.75
C ASP A 174 -6.01 -16.24 -0.33
N ALA A 175 -6.45 -17.09 -1.25
CA ALA A 175 -6.25 -18.54 -1.09
C ALA A 175 -4.75 -18.91 -1.10
N ALA A 176 -3.86 -17.95 -1.32
CA ALA A 176 -2.42 -18.11 -1.27
C ALA A 176 -1.83 -17.80 0.12
N ASP A 177 -2.64 -17.42 1.10
CA ASP A 177 -2.23 -17.11 2.48
C ASP A 177 -2.58 -18.23 3.46
N GLU A 178 -3.09 -19.38 2.99
CA GLU A 178 -3.28 -20.61 3.76
C GLU A 178 -2.05 -21.52 3.68
#